data_1980833d589dc80aa3b740319f9abaf9
#
_entry.id   1980833d589dc80aa3b740319f9abaf9
#
_cell.length_a   1.000
_cell.length_b   1.000
_cell.length_c   1.000
_cell.angle_alpha   90.00
_cell.angle_beta   90.00
_cell.angle_gamma   90.00
#
_symmetry.space_group_name_H-M   'P 1'
#
loop_
_entity.id
_entity.type
_entity.pdbx_description
1 polymer ?
#
loop_
_entity_poly.entity_id
_entity_poly.type
_entity_poly.pdbx_seq_one_letter_code
_entity_poly.pdbx_strand_id
1 'polypeptide(L)'
;KTYLQTAADLAKETAETTAELQKQLQYIFTTVTDFATQYTGDNKEAKAFVDALYIEETASVYEQQNKLISVAKKVKADIEVLETIAHLCKALRKPQDKLIKQLFDAISTAAKDYQLSKNKDWKALNVQTEHVPSLKALQQQLSGNPEEEEPGLLHETEYFYKQAHWLTSRFPDGVYTDVEGLCKVVTQKEIEEKDWSLSPGRYVGVDTYTNDDIDYEERLNEIHIELEALNEEGIVLAKTIVENFKDLAL
;
A
#
# COMPACT_ATOMS: atom_id res chain seq x y z
N LYS A 1 1.76 20.72 -14.85
CA LYS A 1 3.14 20.73 -14.28
C LYS A 1 3.13 20.48 -12.76
N THR A 2 2.24 21.14 -12.01
CA THR A 2 2.18 21.01 -10.53
C THR A 2 1.88 19.58 -10.11
N TYR A 3 0.87 18.91 -10.67
CA TYR A 3 0.52 17.54 -10.33
C TYR A 3 1.64 16.54 -10.65
N LEU A 4 2.31 16.67 -11.80
CA LEU A 4 3.47 15.83 -12.15
C LEU A 4 4.62 16.02 -11.17
N GLN A 5 4.87 17.26 -10.74
CA GLN A 5 5.91 17.54 -9.76
C GLN A 5 5.53 16.96 -8.39
N THR A 6 4.29 17.15 -7.94
CA THR A 6 3.80 16.56 -6.69
C THR A 6 3.91 15.04 -6.71
N ALA A 7 3.50 14.38 -7.79
CA ALA A 7 3.65 12.94 -7.95
C ALA A 7 5.13 12.48 -7.89
N ALA A 8 6.04 13.25 -8.49
CA ALA A 8 7.47 12.95 -8.46
C ALA A 8 8.08 13.13 -7.05
N ASP A 9 7.63 14.13 -6.31
CA ASP A 9 8.11 14.40 -4.95
C ASP A 9 7.57 13.34 -3.99
N LEU A 10 6.28 12.97 -4.08
CA LEU A 10 5.70 11.85 -3.33
C LEU A 10 6.36 10.51 -3.67
N ALA A 11 6.70 10.27 -4.94
CA ALA A 11 7.40 9.05 -5.34
C ALA A 11 8.78 8.93 -4.67
N LYS A 12 9.51 10.04 -4.50
CA LYS A 12 10.79 10.05 -3.77
C LYS A 12 10.60 9.77 -2.29
N GLU A 13 9.66 10.46 -1.66
CA GLU A 13 9.33 10.26 -0.24
C GLU A 13 8.88 8.82 0.03
N THR A 14 8.02 8.27 -0.82
CA THR A 14 7.59 6.87 -0.77
C THR A 14 8.77 5.90 -0.86
N ALA A 15 9.73 6.17 -1.76
CA ALA A 15 10.91 5.32 -1.90
C ALA A 15 11.87 5.43 -0.71
N GLU A 16 12.05 6.63 -0.14
CA GLU A 16 12.88 6.84 1.05
C GLU A 16 12.27 6.14 2.27
N THR A 17 10.97 6.29 2.48
CA THR A 17 10.24 5.61 3.56
C THR A 17 10.23 4.09 3.37
N THR A 18 10.07 3.62 2.12
CA THR A 18 10.17 2.19 1.80
C THR A 18 11.56 1.62 2.08
N ALA A 19 12.61 2.38 1.79
CA ALA A 19 13.99 1.96 2.08
C ALA A 19 14.26 1.88 3.60
N GLU A 20 13.73 2.81 4.37
CA GLU A 20 13.86 2.76 5.83
C GLU A 20 13.04 1.60 6.43
N LEU A 21 11.82 1.37 5.94
CA LEU A 21 11.01 0.21 6.33
C LEU A 21 11.72 -1.11 6.02
N GLN A 22 12.30 -1.25 4.83
CA GLN A 22 13.06 -2.44 4.44
C GLN A 22 14.26 -2.68 5.36
N LYS A 23 14.98 -1.63 5.72
CA LYS A 23 16.11 -1.69 6.65
C LYS A 23 15.67 -2.10 8.05
N GLN A 24 14.58 -1.56 8.57
CA GLN A 24 14.02 -1.96 9.86
C GLN A 24 13.53 -3.40 9.86
N LEU A 25 12.85 -3.84 8.80
CA LEU A 25 12.45 -5.25 8.61
C LEU A 25 13.67 -6.17 8.66
N GLN A 26 14.70 -5.86 7.87
CA GLN A 26 15.92 -6.68 7.83
C GLN A 26 16.63 -6.72 9.18
N TYR A 27 16.69 -5.59 9.89
CA TYR A 27 17.26 -5.53 11.24
C TYR A 27 16.51 -6.44 12.21
N ILE A 28 15.18 -6.37 12.24
CA ILE A 28 14.34 -7.21 13.11
C ILE A 28 14.54 -8.68 12.77
N PHE A 29 14.46 -9.07 11.50
CA PHE A 29 14.67 -10.45 11.08
C PHE A 29 16.04 -10.98 11.52
N THR A 30 17.12 -10.24 11.28
CA THR A 30 18.48 -10.63 11.64
C THR A 30 18.60 -10.77 13.17
N THR A 31 18.18 -9.74 13.91
CA THR A 31 18.27 -9.70 15.37
C THR A 31 17.52 -10.84 16.04
N VAL A 32 16.30 -11.12 15.56
CA VAL A 32 15.47 -12.20 16.15
C VAL A 32 16.02 -13.58 15.78
N THR A 33 16.53 -13.74 14.56
CA THR A 33 17.17 -15.00 14.12
C THR A 33 18.45 -15.27 14.88
N ASP A 34 19.31 -14.27 15.05
CA ASP A 34 20.54 -14.39 15.81
C ASP A 34 20.26 -14.73 17.29
N PHE A 35 19.28 -14.06 17.89
CA PHE A 35 18.84 -14.36 19.25
C PHE A 35 18.35 -15.79 19.36
N ALA A 36 17.47 -16.24 18.45
CA ALA A 36 16.93 -17.59 18.47
C ALA A 36 18.04 -18.63 18.40
N THR A 37 19.03 -18.44 17.52
CA THR A 37 20.17 -19.34 17.36
C THR A 37 21.05 -19.40 18.63
N GLN A 38 21.30 -18.25 19.26
CA GLN A 38 22.11 -18.17 20.49
C GLN A 38 21.37 -18.70 21.73
N TYR A 39 20.06 -18.44 21.83
CA TYR A 39 19.24 -18.77 22.98
C TYR A 39 18.99 -20.27 23.13
N THR A 40 18.82 -20.97 22.04
CA THR A 40 18.42 -22.37 22.03
C THR A 40 19.52 -23.33 21.57
N GLY A 41 20.63 -22.84 21.05
CA GLY A 41 21.72 -23.67 20.50
C GLY A 41 21.25 -24.52 19.31
N ASP A 42 21.86 -25.69 19.13
CA ASP A 42 21.49 -26.67 18.07
C ASP A 42 20.18 -27.45 18.38
N ASN A 43 19.33 -26.93 19.25
CA ASN A 43 18.14 -27.60 19.69
C ASN A 43 17.00 -27.50 18.65
N LYS A 44 16.09 -28.50 18.61
CA LYS A 44 14.92 -28.51 17.75
C LYS A 44 14.00 -27.28 17.95
N GLU A 45 14.00 -26.73 19.16
CA GLU A 45 13.22 -25.53 19.52
C GLU A 45 13.74 -24.27 18.84
N ALA A 46 15.07 -24.10 18.73
CA ALA A 46 15.66 -22.99 17.98
C ALA A 46 15.26 -23.03 16.51
N LYS A 47 15.34 -24.22 15.94
CA LYS A 47 14.96 -24.41 14.54
C LYS A 47 13.48 -24.09 14.34
N ALA A 48 12.60 -24.55 15.19
CA ALA A 48 11.18 -24.25 15.10
C ALA A 48 10.89 -22.74 15.24
N PHE A 49 11.64 -22.04 16.09
CA PHE A 49 11.52 -20.59 16.21
C PHE A 49 12.00 -19.84 14.95
N VAL A 50 13.15 -20.23 14.42
CA VAL A 50 13.67 -19.64 13.18
C VAL A 50 12.77 -19.98 11.97
N ASP A 51 12.29 -21.22 11.89
CA ASP A 51 11.37 -21.67 10.84
C ASP A 51 10.03 -20.89 10.89
N ALA A 52 9.56 -20.53 12.09
CA ALA A 52 8.36 -19.70 12.27
C ALA A 52 8.54 -18.25 11.77
N LEU A 53 9.78 -17.76 11.71
CA LEU A 53 10.11 -16.44 11.15
C LEU A 53 10.29 -16.47 9.62
N TYR A 54 10.36 -17.66 9.03
CA TYR A 54 10.46 -17.79 7.58
C TYR A 54 9.11 -17.47 6.94
N ILE A 55 9.06 -16.37 6.22
CA ILE A 55 7.88 -15.92 5.49
C ILE A 55 8.21 -15.97 4.00
N GLU A 56 7.49 -16.82 3.27
CA GLU A 56 7.76 -17.13 1.86
C GLU A 56 7.72 -15.86 0.99
N GLU A 57 6.82 -14.94 1.29
CA GLU A 57 6.63 -13.70 0.53
C GLU A 57 7.76 -12.67 0.72
N THR A 58 8.65 -12.85 1.71
CA THR A 58 9.69 -11.87 2.04
C THR A 58 10.58 -11.51 0.84
N ALA A 59 11.01 -12.49 0.07
CA ALA A 59 11.89 -12.28 -1.09
C ALA A 59 11.18 -11.46 -2.19
N SER A 60 9.92 -11.78 -2.46
CA SER A 60 9.10 -11.08 -3.46
C SER A 60 8.84 -9.62 -3.07
N VAL A 61 8.49 -9.38 -1.79
CA VAL A 61 8.27 -8.01 -1.28
C VAL A 61 9.56 -7.19 -1.38
N TYR A 62 10.70 -7.74 -0.98
CA TYR A 62 11.99 -7.05 -1.09
C TYR A 62 12.39 -6.76 -2.54
N GLU A 63 12.11 -7.66 -3.47
CA GLU A 63 12.35 -7.42 -4.90
C GLU A 63 11.52 -6.23 -5.40
N GLN A 64 10.25 -6.17 -5.06
CA GLN A 64 9.36 -5.06 -5.46
C GLN A 64 9.78 -3.74 -4.79
N GLN A 65 10.13 -3.76 -3.50
CA GLN A 65 10.67 -2.59 -2.79
C GLN A 65 11.94 -2.08 -3.46
N ASN A 66 12.88 -2.95 -3.80
CA ASN A 66 14.12 -2.58 -4.48
C ASN A 66 13.85 -1.98 -5.87
N LYS A 67 12.90 -2.51 -6.63
CA LYS A 67 12.46 -1.95 -7.90
C LYS A 67 11.91 -0.53 -7.70
N LEU A 68 10.99 -0.34 -6.75
CA LEU A 68 10.43 0.97 -6.42
C LEU A 68 11.53 1.99 -6.07
N ILE A 69 12.41 1.64 -5.13
CA ILE A 69 13.51 2.48 -4.68
C ILE A 69 14.44 2.84 -5.85
N SER A 70 14.76 1.89 -6.72
CA SER A 70 15.68 2.11 -7.83
C SER A 70 15.11 3.02 -8.91
N VAL A 71 13.82 2.88 -9.23
CA VAL A 71 13.12 3.69 -10.22
C VAL A 71 12.91 5.10 -9.68
N ALA A 72 12.45 5.23 -8.43
CA ALA A 72 12.15 6.51 -7.82
C ALA A 72 13.39 7.39 -7.57
N LYS A 73 14.58 6.81 -7.36
CA LYS A 73 15.84 7.58 -7.28
C LYS A 73 16.13 8.41 -8.53
N LYS A 74 15.64 8.01 -9.67
CA LYS A 74 15.85 8.67 -10.98
C LYS A 74 14.64 9.43 -11.45
N VAL A 75 13.56 9.47 -10.64
CA VAL A 75 12.30 10.07 -11.04
C VAL A 75 12.47 11.55 -11.30
N LYS A 76 11.97 11.98 -12.43
CA LYS A 76 11.68 13.35 -12.80
C LYS A 76 10.18 13.46 -13.00
N ALA A 77 9.66 14.64 -13.31
CA ALA A 77 8.26 14.83 -13.66
C ALA A 77 7.94 14.23 -15.06
N ASP A 78 8.20 12.95 -15.24
CA ASP A 78 8.02 12.12 -16.43
C ASP A 78 6.89 11.14 -16.18
N ILE A 79 5.88 11.16 -17.05
CA ILE A 79 4.64 10.42 -16.86
C ILE A 79 4.86 8.89 -16.96
N GLU A 80 5.73 8.42 -17.84
CA GLU A 80 5.99 6.99 -18.03
C GLU A 80 6.73 6.38 -16.82
N VAL A 81 7.67 7.14 -16.26
CA VAL A 81 8.37 6.72 -15.04
C VAL A 81 7.42 6.71 -13.85
N LEU A 82 6.55 7.72 -13.74
CA LEU A 82 5.55 7.81 -12.68
C LEU A 82 4.51 6.70 -12.78
N GLU A 83 4.14 6.26 -13.98
CA GLU A 83 3.28 5.10 -14.21
C GLU A 83 3.88 3.84 -13.61
N THR A 84 5.13 3.57 -13.94
CA THR A 84 5.86 2.41 -13.39
C THR A 84 5.88 2.44 -11.87
N ILE A 85 6.12 3.61 -11.28
CA ILE A 85 6.13 3.79 -9.81
C ILE A 85 4.73 3.54 -9.22
N ALA A 86 3.68 4.08 -9.84
CA ALA A 86 2.31 3.90 -9.38
C ALA A 86 1.89 2.42 -9.39
N HIS A 87 2.25 1.67 -10.44
CA HIS A 87 2.03 0.23 -10.49
C HIS A 87 2.78 -0.53 -9.38
N LEU A 88 4.03 -0.17 -9.10
CA LEU A 88 4.80 -0.75 -8.01
C LEU A 88 4.20 -0.42 -6.64
N CYS A 89 3.73 0.82 -6.44
CA CYS A 89 3.03 1.21 -5.23
C CYS A 89 1.74 0.39 -5.00
N LYS A 90 0.93 0.23 -6.05
CA LYS A 90 -0.28 -0.62 -6.00
C LYS A 90 0.06 -2.06 -5.65
N ALA A 91 1.07 -2.64 -6.29
CA ALA A 91 1.49 -4.02 -6.10
C ALA A 91 2.07 -4.29 -4.68
N LEU A 92 2.70 -3.29 -4.06
CA LEU A 92 3.33 -3.43 -2.73
C LEU A 92 2.35 -3.38 -1.56
N ARG A 93 1.24 -2.66 -1.66
CA ARG A 93 0.35 -2.39 -0.51
C ARG A 93 -0.02 -3.64 0.27
N LYS A 94 -0.74 -4.57 -0.34
CA LYS A 94 -1.25 -5.78 0.33
C LYS A 94 -0.12 -6.75 0.76
N PRO A 95 0.85 -7.11 -0.12
CA PRO A 95 1.91 -8.03 0.27
C PRO A 95 2.80 -7.51 1.40
N GLN A 96 3.10 -6.21 1.40
CA GLN A 96 3.93 -5.59 2.44
C GLN A 96 3.22 -5.60 3.80
N ASP A 97 1.94 -5.23 3.85
CA ASP A 97 1.15 -5.26 5.08
C ASP A 97 0.99 -6.68 5.62
N LYS A 98 0.76 -7.65 4.73
CA LYS A 98 0.70 -9.06 5.10
C LYS A 98 2.02 -9.54 5.71
N LEU A 99 3.15 -9.21 5.07
CA LEU A 99 4.48 -9.58 5.57
C LEU A 99 4.73 -9.01 6.97
N ILE A 100 4.41 -7.74 7.19
CA ILE A 100 4.62 -7.07 8.48
C ILE A 100 3.72 -7.67 9.55
N LYS A 101 2.45 -7.93 9.23
CA LYS A 101 1.51 -8.60 10.16
C LYS A 101 2.02 -9.98 10.56
N GLN A 102 2.42 -10.81 9.60
CA GLN A 102 2.97 -12.14 9.86
C GLN A 102 4.23 -12.10 10.73
N LEU A 103 5.11 -11.12 10.50
CA LEU A 103 6.29 -10.91 11.33
C LEU A 103 5.91 -10.57 12.79
N PHE A 104 4.93 -9.67 12.98
CA PHE A 104 4.48 -9.30 14.32
C PHE A 104 3.83 -10.49 15.06
N ASP A 105 3.02 -11.26 14.36
CA ASP A 105 2.38 -12.45 14.90
C ASP A 105 3.42 -13.51 15.30
N ALA A 106 4.42 -13.74 14.44
CA ALA A 106 5.51 -14.68 14.72
C ALA A 106 6.33 -14.25 15.95
N ILE A 107 6.71 -12.97 16.04
CA ILE A 107 7.45 -12.43 17.19
C ILE A 107 6.61 -12.54 18.48
N SER A 108 5.34 -12.20 18.42
CA SER A 108 4.44 -12.21 19.56
C SER A 108 4.22 -13.65 20.09
N THR A 109 3.99 -14.59 19.17
CA THR A 109 3.83 -16.00 19.47
C THR A 109 5.10 -16.57 20.11
N ALA A 110 6.26 -16.35 19.50
CA ALA A 110 7.54 -16.79 20.04
C ALA A 110 7.83 -16.17 21.42
N ALA A 111 7.58 -14.88 21.61
CA ALA A 111 7.76 -14.21 22.90
C ALA A 111 6.89 -14.81 24.01
N LYS A 112 5.69 -15.29 23.67
CA LYS A 112 4.77 -15.94 24.59
C LYS A 112 5.19 -17.39 24.88
N ASP A 113 5.43 -18.18 23.84
CA ASP A 113 5.72 -19.61 23.95
C ASP A 113 7.03 -19.90 24.71
N TYR A 114 8.06 -19.09 24.40
CA TYR A 114 9.37 -19.18 25.07
C TYR A 114 9.52 -18.30 26.32
N GLN A 115 8.44 -17.65 26.78
CA GLN A 115 8.42 -16.74 27.94
C GLN A 115 9.52 -15.65 27.88
N LEU A 116 9.81 -15.14 26.67
CA LEU A 116 10.91 -14.21 26.42
C LEU A 116 10.78 -12.89 27.17
N SER A 117 9.56 -12.52 27.59
CA SER A 117 9.32 -11.35 28.46
C SER A 117 10.07 -11.38 29.78
N LYS A 118 10.55 -12.55 30.24
CA LYS A 118 11.37 -12.70 31.44
C LYS A 118 12.86 -12.79 31.14
N ASN A 119 13.25 -13.00 29.89
CA ASN A 119 14.64 -13.11 29.46
C ASN A 119 15.31 -11.74 29.37
N LYS A 120 16.48 -11.59 30.02
CA LYS A 120 17.23 -10.32 30.06
C LYS A 120 17.84 -9.96 28.71
N ASP A 121 18.37 -10.94 27.99
CA ASP A 121 19.03 -10.74 26.70
C ASP A 121 18.01 -10.35 25.64
N TRP A 122 16.83 -10.99 25.63
CA TRP A 122 15.72 -10.57 24.79
C TRP A 122 15.28 -9.13 25.03
N LYS A 123 15.14 -8.73 26.31
CA LYS A 123 14.78 -7.37 26.66
C LYS A 123 15.80 -6.35 26.19
N ALA A 124 17.09 -6.69 26.25
CA ALA A 124 18.17 -5.83 25.82
C ALA A 124 18.15 -5.55 24.30
N LEU A 125 17.51 -6.39 23.50
CA LEU A 125 17.34 -6.19 22.06
C LEU A 125 16.29 -5.14 21.71
N ASN A 126 15.44 -4.74 22.64
CA ASN A 126 14.37 -3.74 22.43
C ASN A 126 13.42 -4.04 21.25
N VAL A 127 13.34 -5.29 20.78
CA VAL A 127 12.55 -5.66 19.60
C VAL A 127 11.10 -5.22 19.73
N GLN A 128 10.44 -5.60 20.85
CA GLN A 128 9.02 -5.32 21.06
C GLN A 128 8.74 -3.89 21.54
N THR A 129 9.71 -3.24 22.19
CA THR A 129 9.54 -1.93 22.84
C THR A 129 9.94 -0.76 21.95
N GLU A 130 10.81 -0.98 20.97
CA GLU A 130 11.37 0.07 20.11
C GLU A 130 11.22 -0.28 18.61
N HIS A 131 11.74 -1.44 18.18
CA HIS A 131 11.83 -1.75 16.75
C HIS A 131 10.49 -2.11 16.13
N VAL A 132 9.63 -2.89 16.80
CA VAL A 132 8.28 -3.20 16.31
C VAL A 132 7.39 -1.95 16.26
N PRO A 133 7.34 -1.07 17.28
CA PRO A 133 6.62 0.20 17.17
C PRO A 133 7.14 1.12 16.05
N SER A 134 8.47 1.21 15.87
CA SER A 134 9.08 1.99 14.80
C SER A 134 8.68 1.46 13.42
N LEU A 135 8.73 0.13 13.22
CA LEU A 135 8.29 -0.50 11.97
C LEU A 135 6.80 -0.26 11.70
N LYS A 136 5.95 -0.33 12.74
CA LYS A 136 4.52 -0.04 12.63
C LYS A 136 4.26 1.41 12.21
N ALA A 137 5.02 2.37 12.73
CA ALA A 137 4.90 3.76 12.33
C ALA A 137 5.24 3.97 10.84
N LEU A 138 6.33 3.35 10.35
CA LEU A 138 6.70 3.37 8.93
C LEU A 138 5.65 2.68 8.04
N GLN A 139 5.08 1.58 8.51
CA GLN A 139 3.96 0.92 7.82
C GLN A 139 2.76 1.84 7.70
N GLN A 140 2.35 2.50 8.78
CA GLN A 140 1.22 3.45 8.74
C GLN A 140 1.49 4.61 7.80
N GLN A 141 2.71 5.14 7.78
CA GLN A 141 3.08 6.21 6.85
C GLN A 141 2.97 5.75 5.38
N LEU A 142 3.34 4.50 5.06
CA LEU A 142 3.28 3.95 3.70
C LEU A 142 1.88 3.50 3.30
N SER A 143 1.18 2.77 4.16
CA SER A 143 -0.12 2.13 3.85
C SER A 143 -1.32 2.99 4.26
N GLY A 144 -1.11 3.97 5.15
CA GLY A 144 -2.15 4.80 5.72
C GLY A 144 -2.70 4.26 7.04
N ASN A 145 -3.59 5.02 7.64
CA ASN A 145 -4.32 4.64 8.84
C ASN A 145 -5.82 4.47 8.52
N PRO A 146 -6.33 3.23 8.44
CA PRO A 146 -7.74 3.00 8.14
C PRO A 146 -8.70 3.56 9.19
N GLU A 147 -8.26 3.69 10.46
CA GLU A 147 -9.10 4.22 11.55
C GLU A 147 -9.29 5.74 11.45
N GLU A 148 -8.33 6.44 10.87
CA GLU A 148 -8.33 7.90 10.70
C GLU A 148 -8.68 8.33 9.27
N GLU A 149 -8.98 7.38 8.38
CA GLU A 149 -9.23 7.61 6.94
C GLU A 149 -8.08 8.36 6.25
N GLU A 150 -6.86 8.25 6.78
CA GLU A 150 -5.68 8.88 6.20
C GLU A 150 -5.03 7.95 5.17
N PRO A 151 -4.93 8.39 3.90
CA PRO A 151 -4.24 7.63 2.87
C PRO A 151 -2.73 7.63 3.13
N GLY A 152 -2.07 6.49 2.92
CA GLY A 152 -0.62 6.41 3.01
C GLY A 152 0.07 6.79 1.71
N LEU A 153 1.39 7.00 1.78
CA LEU A 153 2.24 7.44 0.67
C LEU A 153 2.12 6.57 -0.59
N LEU A 154 1.95 5.25 -0.44
CA LEU A 154 1.75 4.33 -1.57
C LEU A 154 0.45 4.64 -2.34
N HIS A 155 -0.61 5.03 -1.62
CA HIS A 155 -1.88 5.40 -2.22
C HIS A 155 -1.82 6.81 -2.83
N GLU A 156 -1.25 7.77 -2.11
CA GLU A 156 -1.13 9.15 -2.59
C GLU A 156 -0.29 9.24 -3.86
N THR A 157 0.83 8.52 -3.92
CA THR A 157 1.68 8.47 -5.12
C THR A 157 0.91 7.95 -6.33
N GLU A 158 0.14 6.87 -6.17
CA GLU A 158 -0.74 6.34 -7.23
C GLU A 158 -1.82 7.35 -7.63
N TYR A 159 -2.47 7.98 -6.64
CA TYR A 159 -3.52 8.96 -6.87
C TYR A 159 -3.03 10.17 -7.68
N PHE A 160 -1.92 10.79 -7.25
CA PHE A 160 -1.39 11.96 -7.95
C PHE A 160 -0.86 11.63 -9.35
N TYR A 161 -0.31 10.42 -9.56
CA TYR A 161 0.00 9.94 -10.91
C TYR A 161 -1.27 9.87 -11.76
N LYS A 162 -2.34 9.23 -11.28
CA LYS A 162 -3.61 9.12 -12.01
C LYS A 162 -4.20 10.49 -12.36
N GLN A 163 -4.16 11.46 -11.44
CA GLN A 163 -4.60 12.82 -11.70
C GLN A 163 -3.73 13.51 -12.77
N ALA A 164 -2.41 13.33 -12.69
CA ALA A 164 -1.49 13.87 -13.66
C ALA A 164 -1.69 13.26 -15.05
N HIS A 165 -1.83 11.94 -15.12
CA HIS A 165 -2.10 11.21 -16.37
C HIS A 165 -3.44 11.63 -16.99
N TRP A 166 -4.49 11.72 -16.19
CA TRP A 166 -5.81 12.18 -16.64
C TRP A 166 -5.77 13.59 -17.24
N LEU A 167 -5.01 14.50 -16.64
CA LEU A 167 -4.85 15.86 -17.17
C LEU A 167 -3.99 15.89 -18.43
N THR A 168 -2.86 15.20 -18.46
CA THR A 168 -1.94 15.24 -19.59
C THR A 168 -2.48 14.53 -20.83
N SER A 169 -3.29 13.48 -20.64
CA SER A 169 -3.94 12.78 -21.76
C SER A 169 -5.01 13.62 -22.44
N ARG A 170 -5.66 14.53 -21.71
CA ARG A 170 -6.72 15.40 -22.24
C ARG A 170 -6.20 16.76 -22.69
N PHE A 171 -5.17 17.27 -22.04
CA PHE A 171 -4.58 18.57 -22.30
C PHE A 171 -3.07 18.44 -22.52
N PRO A 172 -2.65 17.89 -23.70
CA PRO A 172 -1.23 17.76 -24.04
C PRO A 172 -0.53 19.13 -23.93
N ASP A 173 0.67 19.14 -23.40
CA ASP A 173 1.47 20.36 -23.16
C ASP A 173 0.84 21.41 -22.24
N GLY A 174 -0.27 21.07 -21.56
CA GLY A 174 -1.03 21.99 -20.71
C GLY A 174 -1.74 23.10 -21.50
N VAL A 175 -1.95 22.88 -22.78
CA VAL A 175 -2.72 23.79 -23.67
C VAL A 175 -4.18 23.35 -23.66
N TYR A 176 -5.07 24.33 -23.51
CA TYR A 176 -6.50 24.06 -23.60
C TYR A 176 -6.88 23.54 -25.00
N THR A 177 -7.64 22.46 -25.01
CA THR A 177 -8.34 21.92 -26.17
C THR A 177 -9.77 21.59 -25.79
N ASP A 178 -10.69 21.68 -26.73
CA ASP A 178 -12.05 21.19 -26.50
C ASP A 178 -12.00 19.68 -26.34
N VAL A 179 -12.61 19.17 -25.24
CA VAL A 179 -12.71 17.73 -24.94
C VAL A 179 -14.17 17.36 -24.87
N GLU A 180 -14.58 16.47 -25.76
CA GLU A 180 -15.97 16.00 -25.85
C GLU A 180 -16.43 15.39 -24.53
N GLY A 181 -17.64 15.72 -24.09
CA GLY A 181 -18.18 15.30 -22.81
C GLY A 181 -17.61 16.02 -21.56
N LEU A 182 -16.49 16.76 -21.67
CA LEU A 182 -15.81 17.40 -20.55
C LEU A 182 -15.87 18.93 -20.60
N CYS A 183 -15.32 19.54 -21.63
CA CYS A 183 -15.22 20.99 -21.71
C CYS A 183 -15.19 21.48 -23.16
N LYS A 184 -15.80 22.63 -23.38
CA LYS A 184 -15.79 23.35 -24.66
C LYS A 184 -15.86 24.85 -24.43
N VAL A 185 -15.03 25.60 -25.13
CA VAL A 185 -15.19 27.05 -25.22
C VAL A 185 -16.25 27.37 -26.30
N VAL A 186 -17.30 28.05 -25.89
CA VAL A 186 -18.40 28.44 -26.77
C VAL A 186 -18.41 29.93 -27.01
N THR A 187 -18.75 30.31 -28.22
CA THR A 187 -18.93 31.72 -28.61
C THR A 187 -20.32 32.22 -28.28
N GLN A 188 -20.49 33.53 -28.14
CA GLN A 188 -21.80 34.13 -27.92
C GLN A 188 -22.81 33.73 -29.00
N LYS A 189 -22.37 33.60 -30.25
CA LYS A 189 -23.21 33.19 -31.37
C LYS A 189 -23.75 31.76 -31.21
N GLU A 190 -22.90 30.83 -30.75
CA GLU A 190 -23.34 29.46 -30.47
C GLU A 190 -24.35 29.40 -29.29
N ILE A 191 -24.21 30.31 -28.32
CA ILE A 191 -25.17 30.44 -27.24
C ILE A 191 -26.51 30.95 -27.73
N GLU A 192 -26.49 31.96 -28.59
CA GLU A 192 -27.67 32.54 -29.23
C GLU A 192 -28.41 31.51 -30.10
N GLU A 193 -27.69 30.73 -30.91
CA GLU A 193 -28.24 29.65 -31.74
C GLU A 193 -28.92 28.54 -30.91
N LYS A 194 -28.63 28.42 -29.58
CA LYS A 194 -29.23 27.48 -28.66
C LYS A 194 -30.16 28.14 -27.64
N ASP A 195 -30.86 29.21 -28.07
CA ASP A 195 -31.85 29.93 -27.27
C ASP A 195 -31.29 30.45 -25.92
N TRP A 196 -30.08 30.96 -25.94
CA TRP A 196 -29.38 31.47 -24.76
C TRP A 196 -29.27 30.47 -23.60
N SER A 197 -29.33 29.18 -23.90
CA SER A 197 -29.18 28.13 -22.89
C SER A 197 -27.74 28.07 -22.42
N LEU A 198 -27.52 28.09 -21.08
CA LEU A 198 -26.21 27.95 -20.44
C LEU A 198 -25.99 26.54 -19.88
N SER A 199 -26.80 25.56 -20.30
CA SER A 199 -26.63 24.16 -19.87
C SER A 199 -25.40 23.53 -20.51
N PRO A 200 -24.32 23.17 -19.77
CA PRO A 200 -23.07 22.69 -20.33
C PRO A 200 -23.23 21.47 -21.25
N GLY A 201 -24.10 20.52 -20.90
CA GLY A 201 -24.35 19.31 -21.69
C GLY A 201 -24.88 19.57 -23.10
N ARG A 202 -25.40 20.80 -23.42
CA ARG A 202 -25.83 21.17 -24.78
C ARG A 202 -24.63 21.54 -25.71
N TYR A 203 -23.46 21.75 -25.12
CA TYR A 203 -22.27 22.24 -25.83
C TYR A 203 -21.13 21.23 -25.89
N VAL A 204 -20.90 20.51 -24.77
CA VAL A 204 -19.73 19.63 -24.64
C VAL A 204 -19.89 18.27 -25.35
N GLY A 205 -21.13 17.96 -25.81
CA GLY A 205 -21.40 16.65 -26.40
C GLY A 205 -21.52 15.54 -25.36
N VAL A 206 -21.53 14.31 -25.84
CA VAL A 206 -21.53 13.11 -24.99
C VAL A 206 -20.19 12.44 -25.20
N ASP A 207 -19.49 12.16 -24.12
CA ASP A 207 -18.24 11.39 -24.16
C ASP A 207 -18.58 9.98 -24.70
N THR A 208 -18.06 9.69 -25.88
CA THR A 208 -18.14 8.35 -26.48
C THR A 208 -16.95 7.49 -26.08
N TYR A 209 -16.03 8.04 -25.27
CA TYR A 209 -15.01 7.22 -24.67
C TYR A 209 -15.67 6.31 -23.66
N THR A 210 -15.94 5.08 -24.08
CA THR A 210 -16.07 3.97 -23.15
C THR A 210 -14.81 3.97 -22.28
N ASN A 211 -14.99 3.84 -20.98
CA ASN A 211 -13.90 3.65 -20.04
C ASN A 211 -13.20 2.31 -20.35
N ASP A 212 -12.53 2.20 -21.50
CA ASP A 212 -11.76 1.01 -21.92
C ASP A 212 -10.54 0.75 -21.02
N ASP A 213 -10.21 1.72 -20.13
CA ASP A 213 -9.13 1.57 -19.15
C ASP A 213 -9.54 0.80 -17.87
N ILE A 214 -10.81 0.44 -17.73
CA ILE A 214 -11.25 -0.44 -16.65
C ILE A 214 -11.35 -1.85 -17.21
N ASP A 215 -10.34 -2.67 -16.94
CA ASP A 215 -10.49 -4.10 -17.08
C ASP A 215 -11.51 -4.60 -16.05
N TYR A 216 -12.76 -4.73 -16.51
CA TYR A 216 -13.87 -5.17 -15.68
C TYR A 216 -13.66 -6.59 -15.16
N GLU A 217 -12.94 -7.45 -15.88
CA GLU A 217 -12.61 -8.80 -15.44
C GLU A 217 -11.57 -8.75 -14.30
N GLU A 218 -10.52 -7.93 -14.43
CA GLU A 218 -9.54 -7.72 -13.37
C GLU A 218 -10.21 -7.14 -12.12
N ARG A 219 -11.09 -6.14 -12.30
CA ARG A 219 -11.80 -5.51 -11.19
C ARG A 219 -12.78 -6.46 -10.49
N LEU A 220 -13.50 -7.30 -11.24
CA LEU A 220 -14.36 -8.32 -10.67
C LEU A 220 -13.56 -9.38 -9.92
N ASN A 221 -12.42 -9.80 -10.44
CA ASN A 221 -11.53 -10.73 -9.76
C ASN A 221 -10.97 -10.14 -8.47
N GLU A 222 -10.56 -8.86 -8.47
CA GLU A 222 -10.12 -8.16 -7.25
C GLU A 222 -11.24 -8.17 -6.19
N ILE A 223 -12.47 -7.80 -6.57
CA ILE A 223 -13.63 -7.80 -5.67
C ILE A 223 -13.94 -9.21 -5.17
N HIS A 224 -13.82 -10.23 -6.01
CA HIS A 224 -14.07 -11.61 -5.61
C HIS A 224 -13.08 -12.10 -4.56
N ILE A 225 -11.78 -11.84 -4.79
CA ILE A 225 -10.71 -12.17 -3.82
C ILE A 225 -10.91 -11.43 -2.49
N GLU A 226 -11.30 -10.16 -2.56
CA GLU A 226 -11.56 -9.36 -1.36
C GLU A 226 -12.78 -9.88 -0.57
N LEU A 227 -13.84 -10.27 -1.27
CA LEU A 227 -15.02 -10.90 -0.67
C LEU A 227 -14.72 -12.25 -0.01
N GLU A 228 -13.90 -13.09 -0.64
CA GLU A 228 -13.47 -14.36 -0.04
C GLU A 228 -12.64 -14.12 1.24
N ALA A 229 -11.70 -13.20 1.19
CA ALA A 229 -10.89 -12.84 2.35
C ALA A 229 -11.72 -12.30 3.53
N LEU A 230 -12.70 -11.43 3.25
CA LEU A 230 -13.62 -10.90 4.25
C LEU A 230 -14.54 -11.98 4.84
N ASN A 231 -14.97 -12.94 4.03
CA ASN A 231 -15.77 -14.08 4.50
C ASN A 231 -14.96 -14.98 5.44
N GLU A 232 -13.69 -15.27 5.10
CA GLU A 232 -12.82 -16.06 5.98
C GLU A 232 -12.57 -15.34 7.31
N GLU A 233 -12.29 -14.04 7.25
CA GLU A 233 -12.12 -13.22 8.46
C GLU A 233 -13.39 -13.18 9.30
N GLY A 234 -14.56 -13.06 8.68
CA GLY A 234 -15.86 -13.11 9.34
C GLY A 234 -16.11 -14.45 10.06
N ILE A 235 -15.73 -15.57 9.45
CA ILE A 235 -15.85 -16.90 10.05
C ILE A 235 -14.92 -17.04 11.28
N VAL A 236 -13.68 -16.56 11.18
CA VAL A 236 -12.72 -16.56 12.29
C VAL A 236 -13.23 -15.71 13.43
N LEU A 237 -13.70 -14.49 13.14
CA LEU A 237 -14.24 -13.58 14.13
C LEU A 237 -15.47 -14.16 14.83
N ALA A 238 -16.39 -14.78 14.09
CA ALA A 238 -17.57 -15.44 14.64
C ALA A 238 -17.18 -16.57 15.62
N LYS A 239 -16.16 -17.39 15.30
CA LYS A 239 -15.65 -18.42 16.20
C LYS A 239 -15.06 -17.82 17.47
N THR A 240 -14.24 -16.79 17.34
CA THR A 240 -13.64 -16.09 18.47
C THR A 240 -14.69 -15.49 19.41
N ILE A 241 -15.74 -14.91 18.84
CA ILE A 241 -16.87 -14.39 19.63
C ILE A 241 -17.56 -15.52 20.40
N VAL A 242 -17.82 -16.66 19.77
CA VAL A 242 -18.45 -17.82 20.44
C VAL A 242 -17.57 -18.38 21.55
N GLU A 243 -16.25 -18.45 21.35
CA GLU A 243 -15.30 -18.88 22.37
C GLU A 243 -15.25 -17.91 23.55
N ASN A 244 -15.17 -16.62 23.30
CA ASN A 244 -15.20 -15.58 24.35
C ASN A 244 -16.52 -15.62 25.15
N PHE A 245 -17.66 -15.88 24.51
CA PHE A 245 -18.93 -16.04 25.22
C PHE A 245 -18.96 -17.28 26.09
N LYS A 246 -18.33 -18.39 25.69
CA LYS A 246 -18.21 -19.60 26.55
C LYS A 246 -17.37 -19.34 27.78
N ASP A 247 -16.29 -18.56 27.62
CA ASP A 247 -15.39 -18.19 28.70
C ASP A 247 -16.02 -17.20 29.70
N LEU A 248 -17.00 -16.41 29.26
CA LEU A 248 -17.77 -15.48 30.09
C LEU A 248 -18.98 -16.12 30.79
N ALA A 249 -19.41 -17.32 30.36
CA ALA A 249 -20.61 -18.00 30.83
C ALA A 249 -20.33 -19.01 31.95
N LEU A 250 -19.19 -18.90 32.65
CA LEU A 250 -18.82 -19.68 33.83
C LEU A 250 -19.26 -18.98 35.13
#